data_aeb3e05f08972049b2ea88abbffc6e60
#
_entry.id   aeb3e05f08972049b2ea88abbffc6e60
#
_cell.length_a   1.000
_cell.length_b   1.000
_cell.length_c   1.000
_cell.angle_alpha   90.00
_cell.angle_beta   90.00
_cell.angle_gamma   90.00
#
_symmetry.space_group_name_H-M   'P 1'
#
loop_
_entity.id
_entity.type
_entity.pdbx_description
1 polymer ?
#
loop_
_entity_poly.entity_id
_entity_poly.type
_entity_poly.pdbx_seq_one_letter_code
_entity_poly.pdbx_strand_id
1 'polypeptide(L)'
;PRPLVVGFGPCGLFAALILAQMGLRPIVLERGKAVRERTQDTWGLWRRGVLDPESNVQFGEGGAGTFSDGKLWSQISDPRHLTRKVLDEFVKAGAPDEILFVSKPHIGTFRLVSMIEKMRADIVALGGEIRFQQRVTDVSIEGGAVRGVTLASGEQLRADHVVLALGHS
;
A
#
# COMPACT_ATOMS: atom_id res chain seq x y z
N PRO A 1 -14.51 -2.19 -16.22
CA PRO A 1 -14.30 -1.50 -14.93
C PRO A 1 -12.83 -1.54 -14.51
N ARG A 2 -12.39 -0.53 -13.78
CA ARG A 2 -11.03 -0.43 -13.24
C ARG A 2 -10.85 -1.46 -12.10
N PRO A 3 -9.70 -2.15 -11.97
CA PRO A 3 -9.48 -3.04 -10.85
C PRO A 3 -9.39 -2.25 -9.54
N LEU A 4 -9.89 -2.83 -8.45
CA LEU A 4 -9.79 -2.26 -7.12
C LEU A 4 -8.68 -2.94 -6.32
N VAL A 5 -7.95 -2.17 -5.54
CA VAL A 5 -6.96 -2.65 -4.58
C VAL A 5 -7.39 -2.16 -3.20
N VAL A 6 -7.69 -3.06 -2.28
CA VAL A 6 -8.15 -2.75 -0.93
C VAL A 6 -6.98 -2.87 0.04
N GLY A 7 -6.56 -1.73 0.59
CA GLY A 7 -5.38 -1.58 1.43
C GLY A 7 -4.17 -1.06 0.65
N PHE A 8 -3.40 -0.17 1.29
CA PHE A 8 -2.22 0.48 0.70
C PHE A 8 -0.95 0.27 1.55
N GLY A 9 -0.85 -0.91 2.15
CA GLY A 9 0.39 -1.45 2.70
C GLY A 9 1.32 -1.96 1.59
N PRO A 10 2.44 -2.64 1.92
CA PRO A 10 3.41 -3.09 0.90
C PRO A 10 2.79 -3.92 -0.22
N CYS A 11 1.89 -4.84 0.11
CA CYS A 11 1.19 -5.66 -0.88
C CYS A 11 0.33 -4.81 -1.84
N GLY A 12 -0.51 -3.92 -1.29
CA GLY A 12 -1.38 -3.05 -2.08
C GLY A 12 -0.61 -2.04 -2.92
N LEU A 13 0.48 -1.50 -2.38
CA LEU A 13 1.36 -0.58 -3.09
C LEU A 13 1.95 -1.24 -4.36
N PHE A 14 2.49 -2.45 -4.23
CA PHE A 14 3.03 -3.18 -5.38
C PHE A 14 1.96 -3.69 -6.33
N ALA A 15 0.81 -4.16 -5.83
CA ALA A 15 -0.32 -4.54 -6.67
C ALA A 15 -0.77 -3.35 -7.53
N ALA A 16 -0.94 -2.18 -6.92
CA ALA A 16 -1.34 -0.97 -7.62
C ALA A 16 -0.29 -0.50 -8.63
N LEU A 17 1.00 -0.52 -8.26
CA LEU A 17 2.09 -0.14 -9.16
C LEU A 17 2.14 -1.03 -10.40
N ILE A 18 2.09 -2.34 -10.22
CA ILE A 18 2.14 -3.29 -11.34
C ILE A 18 0.90 -3.15 -12.24
N LEU A 19 -0.30 -3.05 -11.65
CA LEU A 19 -1.53 -2.81 -12.43
C LEU A 19 -1.45 -1.50 -13.20
N ALA A 20 -0.90 -0.44 -12.62
CA ALA A 20 -0.71 0.84 -13.29
C ALA A 20 0.32 0.73 -14.43
N GLN A 21 1.45 0.06 -14.21
CA GLN A 21 2.46 -0.22 -15.25
C GLN A 21 1.89 -1.05 -16.41
N MET A 22 0.88 -1.89 -16.17
CA MET A 22 0.13 -2.63 -17.20
C MET A 22 -0.93 -1.79 -17.90
N GLY A 23 -1.12 -0.52 -17.55
CA GLY A 23 -2.12 0.37 -18.11
C GLY A 23 -3.56 0.16 -17.62
N LEU A 24 -3.76 -0.61 -16.55
CA LEU A 24 -5.09 -0.97 -16.04
C LEU A 24 -5.72 0.11 -15.14
N ARG A 25 -4.98 1.14 -14.76
CA ARG A 25 -5.44 2.30 -13.98
C ARG A 25 -6.21 1.90 -12.70
N PRO A 26 -5.59 1.23 -11.73
CA PRO A 26 -6.26 0.74 -10.54
C PRO A 26 -6.83 1.88 -9.69
N ILE A 27 -7.87 1.57 -8.90
CA ILE A 27 -8.33 2.43 -7.79
C ILE A 27 -7.92 1.74 -6.50
N VAL A 28 -7.12 2.43 -5.69
CA VAL A 28 -6.71 1.96 -4.37
C VAL A 28 -7.63 2.57 -3.32
N LEU A 29 -8.11 1.75 -2.41
CA LEU A 29 -8.97 2.13 -1.28
C LEU A 29 -8.19 1.87 0.01
N GLU A 30 -7.76 2.94 0.67
CA GLU A 30 -7.02 2.87 1.95
C GLU A 30 -7.90 3.46 3.07
N ARG A 31 -8.06 2.69 4.15
CA ARG A 31 -8.90 3.14 5.28
C ARG A 31 -8.26 4.28 6.07
N GLY A 32 -6.93 4.29 6.16
CA GLY A 32 -6.16 5.32 6.87
C GLY A 32 -5.80 6.51 5.98
N LYS A 33 -4.86 7.33 6.49
CA LYS A 33 -4.41 8.57 5.85
C LYS A 33 -3.12 8.36 5.06
N ALA A 34 -2.76 9.37 4.28
CA ALA A 34 -1.47 9.45 3.61
C ALA A 34 -0.32 9.44 4.64
N VAL A 35 0.86 8.98 4.22
CA VAL A 35 1.97 8.63 5.12
C VAL A 35 2.39 9.75 6.09
N ARG A 36 2.38 11.02 5.65
CA ARG A 36 2.75 12.14 6.54
C ARG A 36 1.67 12.45 7.58
N GLU A 37 0.42 12.47 7.19
CA GLU A 37 -0.71 12.69 8.11
C GLU A 37 -0.81 11.55 9.12
N ARG A 38 -0.69 10.32 8.65
CA ARG A 38 -0.64 9.13 9.48
C ARG A 38 0.50 9.17 10.50
N THR A 39 1.66 9.70 10.11
CA THR A 39 2.79 9.89 11.03
C THR A 39 2.40 10.79 12.19
N GLN A 40 1.64 11.85 11.94
CA GLN A 40 1.14 12.75 12.99
C GLN A 40 0.17 12.03 13.94
N ASP A 41 -0.72 11.18 13.43
CA ASP A 41 -1.65 10.38 14.24
C ASP A 41 -0.87 9.39 15.13
N THR A 42 0.14 8.73 14.58
CA THR A 42 1.00 7.80 15.33
C THR A 42 1.79 8.50 16.44
N TRP A 43 2.32 9.69 16.18
CA TRP A 43 2.96 10.52 17.21
C TRP A 43 1.96 10.99 18.27
N GLY A 44 0.71 11.27 17.87
CA GLY A 44 -0.39 11.59 18.78
C GLY A 44 -0.66 10.45 19.77
N LEU A 45 -0.66 9.22 19.29
CA LEU A 45 -0.79 8.03 20.14
C LEU A 45 0.37 7.91 21.12
N TRP A 46 1.61 7.98 20.64
CA TRP A 46 2.79 7.76 21.49
C TRP A 46 3.03 8.87 22.52
N ARG A 47 2.70 10.13 22.19
CA ARG A 47 2.95 11.27 23.06
C ARG A 47 1.78 11.65 23.96
N ARG A 48 0.54 11.42 23.49
CA ARG A 48 -0.68 11.92 24.14
C ARG A 48 -1.69 10.81 24.46
N GLY A 49 -1.41 9.57 24.07
CA GLY A 49 -2.33 8.44 24.27
C GLY A 49 -3.62 8.53 23.41
N VAL A 50 -3.64 9.36 22.36
CA VAL A 50 -4.81 9.53 21.49
C VAL A 50 -4.69 8.59 20.29
N LEU A 51 -5.56 7.56 20.25
CA LEU A 51 -5.62 6.60 19.14
C LEU A 51 -6.66 7.04 18.12
N ASP A 52 -6.24 7.19 16.85
CA ASP A 52 -7.15 7.19 15.70
C ASP A 52 -7.34 5.73 15.23
N PRO A 53 -8.54 5.14 15.35
CA PRO A 53 -8.75 3.73 15.01
C PRO A 53 -8.61 3.43 13.51
N GLU A 54 -8.69 4.43 12.64
CA GLU A 54 -8.58 4.28 11.20
C GLU A 54 -7.20 4.70 10.66
N SER A 55 -6.39 5.44 11.44
CA SER A 55 -5.08 5.95 11.02
C SER A 55 -4.07 5.87 12.17
N ASN A 56 -3.16 4.91 12.12
CA ASN A 56 -2.24 4.60 13.23
C ASN A 56 -1.02 3.80 12.74
N VAL A 57 -0.31 3.11 13.64
CA VAL A 57 0.84 2.27 13.29
C VAL A 57 0.47 1.14 12.33
N GLN A 58 -0.75 0.61 12.40
CA GLN A 58 -1.21 -0.51 11.59
C GLN A 58 -1.86 -0.05 10.28
N PHE A 59 -2.74 0.95 10.35
CA PHE A 59 -3.55 1.42 9.22
C PHE A 59 -3.04 2.72 8.63
N GLY A 60 -3.06 2.80 7.31
CA GLY A 60 -2.64 3.94 6.51
C GLY A 60 -1.58 3.57 5.46
N GLU A 61 -1.25 4.53 4.62
CA GLU A 61 -0.31 4.39 3.52
C GLU A 61 1.04 3.81 3.98
N GLY A 62 1.54 2.81 3.27
CA GLY A 62 2.79 2.12 3.57
C GLY A 62 2.67 0.97 4.57
N GLY A 63 1.50 0.80 5.23
CA GLY A 63 1.25 -0.26 6.21
C GLY A 63 2.13 -0.16 7.45
N ALA A 64 2.16 -1.20 8.28
CA ALA A 64 2.92 -1.22 9.53
C ALA A 64 4.44 -1.07 9.33
N GLY A 65 4.95 -1.45 8.17
CA GLY A 65 6.37 -1.34 7.81
C GLY A 65 6.91 0.09 7.77
N THR A 66 6.05 1.10 7.59
CA THR A 66 6.44 2.51 7.54
C THR A 66 7.16 2.98 8.81
N PHE A 67 6.82 2.41 9.96
CA PHE A 67 7.41 2.75 11.26
C PHE A 67 8.55 1.81 11.68
N SER A 68 8.99 0.94 10.77
CA SER A 68 10.23 0.15 10.92
C SER A 68 11.41 0.93 10.34
N ASP A 69 12.61 0.40 10.48
CA ASP A 69 13.80 0.91 9.80
C ASP A 69 13.93 0.43 8.35
N GLY A 70 12.86 -0.18 7.80
CA GLY A 70 12.81 -0.63 6.41
C GLY A 70 13.67 -1.85 6.12
N LYS A 71 13.60 -2.85 6.97
CA LYS A 71 14.22 -4.16 6.74
C LYS A 71 13.56 -4.86 5.55
N LEU A 72 14.36 -5.24 4.56
CA LEU A 72 13.88 -5.78 3.27
C LEU A 72 14.21 -7.26 3.06
N TRP A 73 14.46 -8.01 4.12
CA TRP A 73 14.76 -9.42 4.00
C TRP A 73 13.64 -10.30 4.55
N SER A 74 13.46 -11.45 3.95
CA SER A 74 12.42 -12.42 4.27
C SER A 74 12.99 -13.84 4.15
N GLN A 75 12.30 -14.79 4.80
CA GLN A 75 12.61 -16.22 4.70
C GLN A 75 11.74 -16.94 3.66
N ILE A 76 10.91 -16.22 2.91
CA ILE A 76 10.08 -16.85 1.88
C ILE A 76 10.91 -17.35 0.70
N SER A 77 10.52 -18.48 0.17
CA SER A 77 11.09 -19.02 -1.07
C SER A 77 10.67 -18.15 -2.25
N ASP A 78 11.63 -17.72 -3.06
CA ASP A 78 11.39 -16.90 -4.25
C ASP A 78 12.02 -17.55 -5.50
N PRO A 79 11.49 -18.70 -5.96
CA PRO A 79 12.06 -19.45 -7.09
C PRO A 79 11.97 -18.70 -8.42
N ARG A 80 11.14 -17.66 -8.51
CA ARG A 80 10.99 -16.82 -9.70
C ARG A 80 11.77 -15.51 -9.62
N HIS A 81 12.54 -15.29 -8.57
CA HIS A 81 13.34 -14.07 -8.33
C HIS A 81 12.54 -12.76 -8.42
N LEU A 82 11.28 -12.78 -7.99
CA LEU A 82 10.39 -11.60 -8.02
C LEU A 82 10.84 -10.51 -7.03
N THR A 83 11.56 -10.88 -5.97
CA THR A 83 12.16 -9.93 -5.02
C THR A 83 13.06 -8.92 -5.74
N ARG A 84 13.74 -9.32 -6.82
CA ARG A 84 14.57 -8.40 -7.61
C ARG A 84 13.75 -7.23 -8.15
N LYS A 85 12.58 -7.50 -8.72
CA LYS A 85 11.67 -6.44 -9.21
C LYS A 85 11.28 -5.47 -8.08
N VAL A 86 11.00 -6.00 -6.87
CA VAL A 86 10.65 -5.17 -5.71
C VAL A 86 11.80 -4.24 -5.34
N LEU A 87 13.02 -4.75 -5.24
CA LEU A 87 14.20 -3.95 -4.90
C LEU A 87 14.53 -2.91 -5.97
N ASP A 88 14.42 -3.26 -7.25
CA ASP A 88 14.62 -2.33 -8.37
C ASP A 88 13.60 -1.16 -8.31
N GLU A 89 12.33 -1.43 -7.99
CA GLU A 89 11.33 -0.38 -7.85
C GLU A 89 11.60 0.51 -6.62
N PHE A 90 12.09 -0.04 -5.52
CA PHE A 90 12.51 0.75 -4.36
C PHE A 90 13.67 1.68 -4.70
N VAL A 91 14.67 1.20 -5.44
CA VAL A 91 15.79 2.04 -5.89
C VAL A 91 15.31 3.16 -6.80
N LYS A 92 14.44 2.88 -7.78
CA LYS A 92 13.82 3.90 -8.63
C LYS A 92 13.05 4.95 -7.81
N ALA A 93 12.48 4.56 -6.69
CA ALA A 93 11.76 5.44 -5.78
C ALA A 93 12.66 6.17 -4.77
N GLY A 94 13.98 5.94 -4.81
CA GLY A 94 14.97 6.66 -4.00
C GLY A 94 15.58 5.85 -2.86
N ALA A 95 15.40 4.54 -2.80
CA ALA A 95 16.17 3.68 -1.90
C ALA A 95 17.65 3.63 -2.31
N PRO A 96 18.57 3.34 -1.37
CA PRO A 96 19.98 3.20 -1.71
C PRO A 96 20.22 2.02 -2.66
N ASP A 97 21.12 2.19 -3.65
CA ASP A 97 21.46 1.14 -4.61
C ASP A 97 22.02 -0.12 -3.95
N GLU A 98 22.65 0.03 -2.79
CA GLU A 98 23.23 -1.08 -2.02
C GLU A 98 22.21 -2.16 -1.63
N ILE A 99 20.90 -1.83 -1.56
CA ILE A 99 19.86 -2.83 -1.26
C ILE A 99 19.81 -3.95 -2.30
N LEU A 100 20.37 -3.75 -3.49
CA LEU A 100 20.39 -4.72 -4.57
C LEU A 100 21.39 -5.86 -4.36
N PHE A 101 22.39 -5.68 -3.49
CA PHE A 101 23.51 -6.63 -3.34
C PHE A 101 23.94 -6.93 -1.92
N VAL A 102 23.38 -6.27 -0.90
CA VAL A 102 23.62 -6.66 0.50
C VAL A 102 22.64 -7.74 0.94
N SER A 103 23.09 -8.65 1.81
CA SER A 103 22.29 -9.80 2.23
C SER A 103 21.10 -9.46 3.16
N LYS A 104 21.18 -8.35 3.88
CA LYS A 104 20.14 -7.87 4.80
C LYS A 104 19.94 -6.36 4.63
N PRO A 105 19.31 -5.96 3.52
CA PRO A 105 19.20 -4.54 3.18
C PRO A 105 18.23 -3.78 4.09
N HIS A 106 18.57 -2.52 4.32
CA HIS A 106 17.77 -1.56 5.05
C HIS A 106 17.58 -0.29 4.22
N ILE A 107 16.41 0.36 4.33
CA ILE A 107 16.15 1.64 3.64
C ILE A 107 16.37 2.82 4.58
N GLY A 108 16.04 2.69 5.85
CA GLY A 108 16.00 3.77 6.83
C GLY A 108 14.66 4.50 6.86
N THR A 109 14.18 4.82 8.06
CA THR A 109 12.81 5.31 8.31
C THR A 109 12.46 6.58 7.53
N PHE A 110 13.36 7.56 7.48
CA PHE A 110 13.09 8.83 6.78
C PHE A 110 13.00 8.65 5.25
N ARG A 111 13.82 7.77 4.69
CA ARG A 111 13.78 7.46 3.26
C ARG A 111 12.54 6.69 2.87
N LEU A 112 12.02 5.84 3.76
CA LEU A 112 10.77 5.10 3.53
C LEU A 112 9.60 6.03 3.21
N VAL A 113 9.42 7.10 3.98
CA VAL A 113 8.33 8.05 3.75
C VAL A 113 8.42 8.67 2.35
N SER A 114 9.59 9.20 1.99
CA SER A 114 9.81 9.82 0.67
C SER A 114 9.67 8.81 -0.48
N MET A 115 10.13 7.59 -0.28
CA MET A 115 10.01 6.50 -1.24
C MET A 115 8.54 6.11 -1.48
N ILE A 116 7.76 5.97 -0.42
CA ILE A 116 6.32 5.67 -0.52
C ILE A 116 5.59 6.78 -1.26
N GLU A 117 5.88 8.05 -0.95
CA GLU A 117 5.30 9.21 -1.66
C GLU A 117 5.65 9.20 -3.16
N LYS A 118 6.90 8.87 -3.50
CA LYS A 118 7.33 8.77 -4.89
C LYS A 118 6.61 7.64 -5.62
N MET A 119 6.50 6.45 -5.02
CA MET A 119 5.77 5.33 -5.61
C MET A 119 4.29 5.66 -5.80
N ARG A 120 3.65 6.35 -4.84
CA ARG A 120 2.28 6.86 -5.00
C ARG A 120 2.17 7.80 -6.18
N ALA A 121 3.09 8.75 -6.31
CA ALA A 121 3.12 9.70 -7.42
C ALA A 121 3.26 8.98 -8.77
N ASP A 122 4.10 7.94 -8.84
CA ASP A 122 4.28 7.14 -10.05
C ASP A 122 3.00 6.37 -10.43
N ILE A 123 2.29 5.79 -9.45
CA ILE A 123 0.99 5.14 -9.69
C ILE A 123 -0.02 6.13 -10.25
N VAL A 124 -0.10 7.33 -9.68
CA VAL A 124 -1.03 8.38 -10.15
C VAL A 124 -0.65 8.87 -11.55
N ALA A 125 0.64 9.09 -11.82
CA ALA A 125 1.14 9.49 -13.14
C ALA A 125 0.81 8.47 -14.24
N LEU A 126 0.74 7.18 -13.87
CA LEU A 126 0.32 6.08 -14.75
C LEU A 126 -1.21 5.91 -14.85
N GLY A 127 -1.98 6.83 -14.27
CA GLY A 127 -3.45 6.85 -14.33
C GLY A 127 -4.15 6.06 -13.22
N GLY A 128 -3.43 5.60 -12.21
CA GLY A 128 -4.01 5.06 -10.98
C GLY A 128 -4.67 6.15 -10.13
N GLU A 129 -5.54 5.75 -9.23
CA GLU A 129 -6.23 6.62 -8.28
C GLU A 129 -6.09 6.07 -6.89
N ILE A 130 -5.81 6.92 -5.90
CA ILE A 130 -5.68 6.51 -4.51
C ILE A 130 -6.67 7.31 -3.68
N ARG A 131 -7.56 6.61 -3.00
CA ARG A 131 -8.58 7.17 -2.13
C ARG A 131 -8.26 6.81 -0.69
N PHE A 132 -7.85 7.81 0.08
CA PHE A 132 -7.64 7.69 1.51
C PHE A 132 -8.94 7.84 2.29
N GLN A 133 -8.96 7.35 3.54
CA GLN A 133 -10.11 7.38 4.43
C GLN A 133 -11.35 6.70 3.81
N GLN A 134 -11.12 5.63 3.05
CA GLN A 134 -12.12 4.85 2.35
C GLN A 134 -12.07 3.39 2.83
N ARG A 135 -12.77 3.11 3.93
CA ARG A 135 -12.83 1.76 4.49
C ARG A 135 -13.83 0.91 3.72
N VAL A 136 -13.37 -0.20 3.16
CA VAL A 136 -14.22 -1.23 2.55
C VAL A 136 -14.84 -2.08 3.66
N THR A 137 -16.13 -2.30 3.59
CA THR A 137 -16.90 -3.11 4.56
C THR A 137 -17.40 -4.42 3.98
N ASP A 138 -17.54 -4.50 2.66
CA ASP A 138 -18.05 -5.71 2.00
C ASP A 138 -17.54 -5.83 0.56
N VAL A 139 -17.50 -7.08 0.07
CA VAL A 139 -17.21 -7.42 -1.33
C VAL A 139 -18.46 -8.03 -1.94
N SER A 140 -19.02 -7.37 -2.94
CA SER A 140 -20.22 -7.83 -3.63
C SER A 140 -19.89 -8.99 -4.59
N ILE A 141 -20.53 -10.13 -4.39
CA ILE A 141 -20.38 -11.34 -5.21
C ILE A 141 -21.76 -11.78 -5.68
N GLU A 142 -21.95 -11.89 -6.99
CA GLU A 142 -23.20 -12.33 -7.61
C GLU A 142 -22.91 -13.39 -8.68
N GLY A 143 -23.61 -14.50 -8.62
CA GLY A 143 -23.44 -15.59 -9.57
C GLY A 143 -22.01 -16.16 -9.60
N GLY A 144 -21.31 -16.16 -8.45
CA GLY A 144 -19.92 -16.63 -8.35
C GLY A 144 -18.86 -15.67 -8.89
N ALA A 145 -19.25 -14.44 -9.27
CA ALA A 145 -18.33 -13.41 -9.78
C ALA A 145 -18.35 -12.15 -8.91
N VAL A 146 -17.17 -11.55 -8.72
CA VAL A 146 -17.04 -10.26 -8.04
C VAL A 146 -17.74 -9.17 -8.86
N ARG A 147 -18.48 -8.30 -8.20
CA ARG A 147 -19.18 -7.15 -8.82
C ARG A 147 -18.68 -5.80 -8.32
N GLY A 148 -18.00 -5.79 -7.20
CA GLY A 148 -17.46 -4.57 -6.60
C GLY A 148 -17.27 -4.67 -5.11
N VAL A 149 -17.22 -3.51 -4.48
CA VAL A 149 -17.09 -3.36 -3.02
C VAL A 149 -18.06 -2.31 -2.51
N THR A 150 -18.37 -2.40 -1.21
CA THR A 150 -19.13 -1.39 -0.47
C THR A 150 -18.21 -0.70 0.52
N LEU A 151 -18.24 0.62 0.57
CA LEU A 151 -17.52 1.44 1.52
C LEU A 151 -18.32 1.67 2.81
N ALA A 152 -17.66 2.04 3.89
CA ALA A 152 -18.32 2.38 5.15
C ALA A 152 -19.28 3.59 5.02
N SER A 153 -19.08 4.44 4.03
CA SER A 153 -20.01 5.53 3.67
C SER A 153 -21.32 5.05 3.04
N GLY A 154 -21.40 3.78 2.62
CA GLY A 154 -22.48 3.22 1.82
C GLY A 154 -22.27 3.35 0.30
N GLU A 155 -21.23 4.03 -0.16
CA GLU A 155 -20.86 4.09 -1.58
C GLU A 155 -20.52 2.69 -2.10
N GLN A 156 -21.03 2.36 -3.28
CA GLN A 156 -20.71 1.10 -3.99
C GLN A 156 -19.86 1.39 -5.21
N LEU A 157 -18.73 0.69 -5.31
CA LEU A 157 -17.81 0.77 -6.44
C LEU A 157 -17.86 -0.53 -7.23
N ARG A 158 -18.16 -0.43 -8.52
CA ARG A 158 -18.21 -1.60 -9.42
C ARG A 158 -16.81 -1.98 -9.89
N ALA A 159 -16.51 -3.27 -9.82
CA ALA A 159 -15.28 -3.85 -10.36
C ALA A 159 -15.47 -5.34 -10.66
N ASP A 160 -14.76 -5.83 -11.66
CA ASP A 160 -14.71 -7.26 -11.98
C ASP A 160 -13.50 -7.95 -11.32
N HIS A 161 -12.56 -7.15 -10.79
CA HIS A 161 -11.35 -7.64 -10.13
C HIS A 161 -11.09 -6.80 -8.86
N VAL A 162 -10.90 -7.51 -7.77
CA VAL A 162 -10.56 -6.90 -6.45
C VAL A 162 -9.35 -7.63 -5.87
N VAL A 163 -8.33 -6.87 -5.51
CA VAL A 163 -7.15 -7.36 -4.78
C VAL A 163 -7.33 -7.00 -3.32
N LEU A 164 -7.42 -7.99 -2.45
CA LEU A 164 -7.48 -7.80 -1.00
C LEU A 164 -6.04 -7.78 -0.44
N ALA A 165 -5.58 -6.62 -0.01
CA ALA A 165 -4.25 -6.38 0.53
C ALA A 165 -4.30 -5.84 1.96
N LEU A 166 -5.15 -6.47 2.80
CA LEU A 166 -5.59 -5.96 4.10
C LEU A 166 -4.55 -6.11 5.22
N GLY A 167 -3.51 -6.92 5.03
CA GLY A 167 -2.57 -7.26 6.10
C GLY A 167 -3.27 -8.05 7.21
N HIS A 168 -3.25 -7.52 8.44
CA HIS A 168 -3.88 -8.09 9.63
C HIS A 168 -5.24 -7.44 9.98
N SER A 169 -5.87 -6.77 9.04
CA SER A 169 -7.18 -6.13 9.27
C SER A 169 -8.32 -7.08 9.06
#